data_0948a8ae03510b4ad5c5473f4b1524a8
#
_entry.id   0948a8ae03510b4ad5c5473f4b1524a8
#
_cell.length_a   1.000
_cell.length_b   1.000
_cell.length_c   1.000
_cell.angle_alpha   90.00
_cell.angle_beta   90.00
_cell.angle_gamma   90.00
#
_symmetry.space_group_name_H-M   'P 1'
#
loop_
_entity.id
_entity.type
_entity.pdbx_description
1 polymer ?
#
loop_
_entity_poly.entity_id
_entity_poly.type
_entity_poly.pdbx_seq_one_letter_code
_entity_poly.pdbx_strand_id
1 'polypeptide(L)'
;MSITDNATGGEMEPEDNFNQSESQDKTQGDAVDTAQVTGAADTSEDTGAEDKNSANDNPQGFANLGLPDNVQDAVAKVGYTTPSPIQSETIPILMEGRAVVGLAQTGTGKTAAFALPVLSQIDTNARHPQALVLAPTRELALQVADSFQSFASHLGRIDVLPIYGGQAYGIQLSGLRRGAQVIVGTP
;
A
#
# COMPACT_ATOMS: atom_id res chain seq x y z
N MET A 1 7.39 35.68 61.81
CA MET A 1 8.82 35.96 61.57
C MET A 1 9.04 35.64 60.10
N SER A 2 8.79 36.59 59.22
CA SER A 2 9.76 37.60 58.74
C SER A 2 10.89 36.94 57.95
N ILE A 3 10.83 37.20 56.69
CA ILE A 3 11.59 38.16 55.85
C ILE A 3 12.60 37.35 55.00
N THR A 4 12.87 37.51 53.74
CA THR A 4 12.85 38.49 52.66
C THR A 4 13.30 37.78 51.37
N ASP A 5 12.66 38.10 50.28
CA ASP A 5 13.22 38.79 49.11
C ASP A 5 14.63 38.45 48.61
N ASN A 6 14.76 38.01 47.40
CA ASN A 6 15.48 38.81 46.39
C ASN A 6 15.22 38.35 44.94
N ALA A 7 14.79 39.30 44.14
CA ALA A 7 14.67 39.28 42.70
C ALA A 7 16.04 39.53 42.05
N THR A 8 16.19 39.02 40.84
CA THR A 8 16.93 39.59 39.67
C THR A 8 16.89 38.52 38.62
N GLY A 9 16.29 38.63 37.45
CA GLY A 9 16.50 39.69 36.45
C GLY A 9 17.52 39.15 35.43
N GLY A 10 17.09 38.83 34.24
CA GLY A 10 17.97 38.42 33.16
C GLY A 10 17.18 38.06 31.91
N GLU A 11 16.57 39.06 31.28
CA GLU A 11 16.23 39.05 29.86
C GLU A 11 17.52 38.90 29.06
N MET A 12 17.49 38.01 28.07
CA MET A 12 18.39 38.14 26.90
C MET A 12 17.79 37.33 25.74
N GLU A 13 17.09 38.02 24.89
CA GLU A 13 17.08 37.69 23.46
C GLU A 13 18.43 38.11 22.86
N PRO A 14 18.89 37.46 21.80
CA PRO A 14 19.10 38.20 20.58
C PRO A 14 18.56 37.53 19.33
N GLU A 15 18.00 38.39 18.54
CA GLU A 15 17.84 38.29 17.10
C GLU A 15 19.18 38.02 16.41
N ASP A 16 19.10 37.26 15.32
CA ASP A 16 19.91 37.42 14.11
C ASP A 16 19.30 36.50 13.03
N ASN A 17 18.53 37.00 12.17
CA ASN A 17 18.67 37.67 10.88
C ASN A 17 19.89 37.18 10.09
N PHE A 18 19.69 36.25 9.14
CA PHE A 18 20.58 36.04 8.02
C PHE A 18 19.79 35.74 6.75
N ASN A 19 19.44 36.78 6.09
CA ASN A 19 19.68 37.27 4.75
C ASN A 19 19.70 36.26 3.60
N GLN A 20 18.83 36.59 2.67
CA GLN A 20 18.65 36.14 1.30
C GLN A 20 19.95 36.16 0.50
N SER A 21 20.11 35.16 -0.34
CA SER A 21 20.76 35.38 -1.63
C SER A 21 20.10 34.52 -2.70
N GLU A 22 19.37 35.22 -3.54
CA GLU A 22 18.97 34.79 -4.88
C GLU A 22 20.20 34.44 -5.71
N SER A 23 20.08 33.37 -6.47
CA SER A 23 20.81 33.26 -7.74
C SER A 23 19.91 32.55 -8.74
N GLN A 24 19.35 33.38 -9.60
CA GLN A 24 18.79 32.97 -10.88
C GLN A 24 19.96 32.53 -11.78
N ASP A 25 19.84 31.38 -12.38
CA ASP A 25 20.49 31.19 -13.69
C ASP A 25 19.52 30.47 -14.65
N LYS A 26 19.23 31.20 -15.71
CA LYS A 26 18.52 30.78 -16.90
C LYS A 26 19.55 30.24 -17.88
N THR A 27 19.33 29.04 -18.38
CA THR A 27 19.78 28.69 -19.72
C THR A 27 18.80 27.76 -20.40
N GLN A 28 18.36 28.22 -21.38
CA GLN A 28 17.57 28.01 -22.56
C GLN A 28 18.22 26.99 -23.52
N GLY A 29 17.35 26.15 -24.16
CA GLY A 29 17.55 25.61 -25.51
C GLY A 29 18.17 24.22 -25.55
N ASP A 30 17.45 23.22 -26.06
CA ASP A 30 17.30 22.97 -27.46
C ASP A 30 16.36 21.79 -27.72
N ALA A 31 15.50 22.00 -28.67
CA ALA A 31 14.64 21.00 -29.30
C ALA A 31 15.39 20.37 -30.47
N VAL A 32 15.37 19.07 -30.59
CA VAL A 32 15.59 18.28 -31.81
C VAL A 32 14.99 16.88 -31.52
N ASP A 33 14.35 16.22 -32.33
CA ASP A 33 13.84 16.26 -33.69
C ASP A 33 13.03 14.96 -33.87
N THR A 34 11.99 15.09 -34.63
CA THR A 34 11.04 14.05 -35.03
C THR A 34 11.71 13.08 -36.02
N ALA A 35 11.61 11.79 -35.75
CA ALA A 35 11.82 10.80 -36.80
C ALA A 35 10.67 9.78 -36.82
N GLN A 36 9.71 10.07 -37.72
CA GLN A 36 8.78 9.10 -38.27
C GLN A 36 9.55 8.18 -39.21
N VAL A 37 9.38 6.87 -39.02
CA VAL A 37 9.67 5.90 -40.10
C VAL A 37 8.46 5.02 -40.30
N THR A 38 7.80 5.26 -41.41
CA THR A 38 6.82 4.39 -42.07
C THR A 38 7.54 3.34 -42.93
N GLY A 39 7.02 2.11 -42.93
CA GLY A 39 7.45 1.05 -43.88
C GLY A 39 6.85 -0.28 -43.49
N ALA A 40 5.70 -0.57 -43.96
CA ALA A 40 5.24 -1.48 -45.03
C ALA A 40 5.50 -2.96 -44.79
N ALA A 41 4.37 -3.64 -44.70
CA ALA A 41 3.98 -5.03 -45.01
C ALA A 41 5.08 -5.99 -45.52
N ASP A 42 5.15 -7.17 -44.92
CA ASP A 42 5.21 -8.42 -45.71
C ASP A 42 4.52 -9.57 -44.97
N THR A 43 3.72 -10.27 -45.71
CA THR A 43 2.95 -11.46 -45.42
C THR A 43 3.85 -12.68 -45.48
N SER A 44 3.84 -13.54 -44.46
CA SER A 44 4.05 -14.98 -44.67
C SER A 44 3.34 -15.77 -43.58
N GLU A 45 2.36 -16.55 -44.04
CA GLU A 45 1.73 -17.65 -43.31
C GLU A 45 2.79 -18.66 -42.89
N ASP A 46 2.78 -19.07 -41.62
CA ASP A 46 3.17 -20.44 -41.29
C ASP A 46 2.32 -20.96 -40.11
N THR A 47 1.88 -22.19 -40.36
CA THR A 47 0.92 -23.00 -39.65
C THR A 47 1.52 -23.61 -38.38
N GLY A 48 0.73 -23.57 -37.29
CA GLY A 48 0.62 -24.72 -36.40
C GLY A 48 1.58 -24.88 -35.25
N ALA A 49 1.15 -24.42 -34.08
CA ALA A 49 1.28 -25.20 -32.84
C ALA A 49 0.24 -24.62 -31.84
N GLU A 50 -0.86 -25.35 -31.69
CA GLU A 50 -1.80 -25.13 -30.60
C GLU A 50 -1.13 -25.51 -29.28
N ASP A 51 -0.57 -24.55 -28.61
CA ASP A 51 -0.27 -24.64 -27.17
C ASP A 51 -1.57 -24.41 -26.41
N LYS A 52 -2.28 -25.49 -26.16
CA LYS A 52 -3.38 -25.56 -25.20
C LYS A 52 -2.81 -25.42 -23.80
N ASN A 53 -2.40 -24.22 -23.44
CA ASN A 53 -2.30 -23.82 -22.03
C ASN A 53 -3.71 -23.48 -21.60
N SER A 54 -4.38 -24.43 -20.94
CA SER A 54 -5.69 -24.24 -20.36
C SER A 54 -5.63 -23.07 -19.37
N ALA A 55 -5.91 -21.86 -19.88
CA ALA A 55 -6.41 -20.79 -19.07
C ALA A 55 -7.68 -21.31 -18.43
N ASN A 56 -7.66 -21.47 -17.12
CA ASN A 56 -8.82 -21.75 -16.31
C ASN A 56 -9.68 -20.47 -16.39
N ASP A 57 -10.48 -20.37 -17.46
CA ASP A 57 -11.50 -19.35 -17.64
C ASP A 57 -12.54 -19.56 -16.54
N ASN A 58 -12.31 -18.97 -15.39
CA ASN A 58 -13.35 -18.83 -14.37
C ASN A 58 -14.11 -17.53 -14.64
N PRO A 59 -15.28 -17.57 -15.31
CA PRO A 59 -16.00 -16.37 -15.75
C PRO A 59 -16.67 -15.57 -14.61
N GLN A 60 -16.46 -15.96 -13.35
CA GLN A 60 -17.16 -15.39 -12.19
C GLN A 60 -16.27 -14.49 -11.29
N GLY A 61 -15.08 -14.14 -11.73
CA GLY A 61 -14.22 -13.18 -11.02
C GLY A 61 -13.91 -13.56 -9.57
N PHE A 62 -13.98 -12.61 -8.66
CA PHE A 62 -13.71 -12.81 -7.23
C PHE A 62 -14.84 -13.54 -6.47
N ALA A 63 -16.02 -13.73 -7.08
CA ALA A 63 -17.19 -14.35 -6.43
C ALA A 63 -16.94 -15.79 -5.96
N ASN A 64 -16.09 -16.55 -6.68
CA ASN A 64 -15.80 -17.96 -6.36
C ASN A 64 -14.62 -18.18 -5.41
N LEU A 65 -14.01 -17.10 -4.89
CA LEU A 65 -12.84 -17.20 -4.03
C LEU A 65 -13.17 -17.30 -2.53
N GLY A 66 -14.45 -17.38 -2.17
CA GLY A 66 -14.90 -17.48 -0.79
C GLY A 66 -14.86 -16.17 -0.01
N LEU A 67 -14.65 -15.04 -0.68
CA LEU A 67 -14.69 -13.72 -0.05
C LEU A 67 -16.13 -13.30 0.26
N PRO A 68 -16.41 -12.66 1.42
CA PRO A 68 -17.71 -12.06 1.72
C PRO A 68 -18.12 -10.99 0.70
N ASP A 69 -19.42 -10.79 0.50
CA ASP A 69 -19.98 -9.86 -0.50
C ASP A 69 -19.44 -8.44 -0.34
N ASN A 70 -19.35 -7.94 0.90
CA ASN A 70 -18.80 -6.61 1.17
C ASN A 70 -17.34 -6.46 0.73
N VAL A 71 -16.53 -7.53 0.82
CA VAL A 71 -15.13 -7.53 0.36
C VAL A 71 -15.08 -7.59 -1.17
N GLN A 72 -15.96 -8.38 -1.80
CA GLN A 72 -16.10 -8.40 -3.26
C GLN A 72 -16.48 -7.02 -3.81
N ASP A 73 -17.43 -6.34 -3.17
CA ASP A 73 -17.81 -4.96 -3.50
C ASP A 73 -16.63 -3.98 -3.36
N ALA A 74 -15.84 -4.12 -2.29
CA ALA A 74 -14.65 -3.30 -2.08
C ALA A 74 -13.61 -3.52 -3.20
N VAL A 75 -13.37 -4.77 -3.59
CA VAL A 75 -12.49 -5.16 -4.69
C VAL A 75 -12.92 -4.52 -6.00
N ALA A 76 -14.22 -4.59 -6.32
CA ALA A 76 -14.79 -4.00 -7.52
C ALA A 76 -14.66 -2.46 -7.53
N LYS A 77 -14.89 -1.79 -6.38
CA LYS A 77 -14.74 -0.33 -6.24
C LYS A 77 -13.30 0.14 -6.40
N VAL A 78 -12.32 -0.67 -6.01
CA VAL A 78 -10.89 -0.39 -6.23
C VAL A 78 -10.48 -0.64 -7.69
N GLY A 79 -11.34 -1.27 -8.50
CA GLY A 79 -11.13 -1.47 -9.93
C GLY A 79 -10.58 -2.85 -10.31
N TYR A 80 -10.59 -3.81 -9.39
CA TYR A 80 -10.23 -5.20 -9.70
C TYR A 80 -11.45 -5.93 -10.26
N THR A 81 -11.36 -6.42 -11.49
CA THR A 81 -12.43 -7.17 -12.16
C THR A 81 -12.18 -8.66 -12.21
N THR A 82 -10.94 -9.05 -12.46
CA THR A 82 -10.53 -10.45 -12.62
C THR A 82 -9.37 -10.77 -11.69
N PRO A 83 -9.43 -11.86 -10.91
CA PRO A 83 -8.33 -12.26 -10.06
C PRO A 83 -7.14 -12.74 -10.89
N SER A 84 -5.95 -12.38 -10.46
CA SER A 84 -4.72 -12.91 -11.02
C SER A 84 -4.52 -14.39 -10.61
N PRO A 85 -3.66 -15.15 -11.28
CA PRO A 85 -3.40 -16.56 -10.94
C PRO A 85 -3.03 -16.75 -9.47
N ILE A 86 -2.13 -15.91 -8.93
CA ILE A 86 -1.74 -15.99 -7.50
C ILE A 86 -2.92 -15.71 -6.56
N GLN A 87 -3.84 -14.80 -6.93
CA GLN A 87 -5.03 -14.51 -6.13
C GLN A 87 -6.02 -15.69 -6.17
N SER A 88 -6.26 -16.26 -7.34
CA SER A 88 -7.16 -17.41 -7.51
C SER A 88 -6.70 -18.63 -6.73
N GLU A 89 -5.39 -18.86 -6.66
CA GLU A 89 -4.82 -20.00 -5.95
C GLU A 89 -4.75 -19.78 -4.43
N THR A 90 -4.40 -18.56 -3.98
CA THR A 90 -4.09 -18.35 -2.55
C THR A 90 -5.28 -17.88 -1.72
N ILE A 91 -6.17 -17.09 -2.28
CA ILE A 91 -7.32 -16.55 -1.52
C ILE A 91 -8.19 -17.66 -0.91
N PRO A 92 -8.63 -18.69 -1.65
CA PRO A 92 -9.45 -19.74 -1.06
C PRO A 92 -8.75 -20.47 0.10
N ILE A 93 -7.45 -20.76 -0.04
CA ILE A 93 -6.67 -21.46 0.99
C ILE A 93 -6.56 -20.61 2.26
N LEU A 94 -6.34 -19.29 2.11
CA LEU A 94 -6.26 -18.37 3.23
C LEU A 94 -7.63 -18.16 3.89
N MET A 95 -8.71 -18.20 3.13
CA MET A 95 -10.09 -18.14 3.67
C MET A 95 -10.44 -19.37 4.52
N GLU A 96 -9.83 -20.53 4.21
CA GLU A 96 -9.90 -21.74 5.05
C GLU A 96 -9.04 -21.66 6.32
N GLY A 97 -8.31 -20.57 6.55
CA GLY A 97 -7.43 -20.39 7.70
C GLY A 97 -6.09 -21.17 7.60
N ARG A 98 -5.73 -21.63 6.41
CA ARG A 98 -4.50 -22.38 6.15
C ARG A 98 -3.34 -21.44 5.83
N ALA A 99 -2.12 -21.88 6.12
CA ALA A 99 -0.90 -21.16 5.77
C ALA A 99 -0.53 -21.37 4.29
N VAL A 100 -0.02 -20.31 3.66
CA VAL A 100 0.41 -20.30 2.26
C VAL A 100 1.81 -19.70 2.13
N VAL A 101 2.63 -20.31 1.29
CA VAL A 101 3.88 -19.71 0.78
C VAL A 101 3.69 -19.42 -0.69
N GLY A 102 3.52 -18.13 -1.03
CA GLY A 102 3.28 -17.69 -2.40
C GLY A 102 4.56 -17.18 -3.07
N LEU A 103 4.96 -17.79 -4.17
CA LEU A 103 6.06 -17.34 -5.02
C LEU A 103 5.49 -16.79 -6.33
N ALA A 104 5.64 -15.48 -6.54
CA ALA A 104 5.20 -14.81 -7.75
C ALA A 104 6.04 -13.56 -8.02
N GLN A 105 6.10 -13.12 -9.27
CA GLN A 105 6.83 -11.92 -9.67
C GLN A 105 6.19 -10.66 -9.08
N THR A 106 6.92 -9.53 -9.14
CA THR A 106 6.37 -8.21 -8.77
C THR A 106 5.26 -7.81 -9.75
N GLY A 107 4.23 -7.10 -9.24
CA GLY A 107 3.11 -6.65 -10.07
C GLY A 107 2.02 -7.69 -10.33
N THR A 108 2.15 -8.92 -9.84
CA THR A 108 1.15 -10.00 -10.04
C THR A 108 -0.05 -9.94 -9.08
N GLY A 109 -0.16 -8.91 -8.23
CA GLY A 109 -1.27 -8.77 -7.29
C GLY A 109 -1.12 -9.53 -5.98
N LYS A 110 0.11 -9.91 -5.57
CA LYS A 110 0.36 -10.60 -4.29
C LYS A 110 -0.22 -9.89 -3.09
N THR A 111 -0.12 -8.57 -3.04
CA THR A 111 -0.64 -7.79 -1.90
C THR A 111 -2.14 -8.01 -1.72
N ALA A 112 -2.93 -7.92 -2.79
CA ALA A 112 -4.36 -8.21 -2.73
C ALA A 112 -4.65 -9.67 -2.36
N ALA A 113 -3.81 -10.62 -2.81
CA ALA A 113 -3.97 -12.05 -2.54
C ALA A 113 -3.98 -12.39 -1.04
N PHE A 114 -3.25 -11.64 -0.20
CA PHE A 114 -3.30 -11.83 1.26
C PHE A 114 -4.08 -10.73 1.99
N ALA A 115 -4.16 -9.52 1.44
CA ALA A 115 -4.88 -8.43 2.10
C ALA A 115 -6.39 -8.69 2.16
N LEU A 116 -6.99 -9.22 1.10
CA LEU A 116 -8.42 -9.47 1.04
C LEU A 116 -8.88 -10.53 2.06
N PRO A 117 -8.24 -11.70 2.19
CA PRO A 117 -8.55 -12.65 3.24
C PRO A 117 -8.35 -12.11 4.66
N VAL A 118 -7.29 -11.32 4.89
CA VAL A 118 -7.06 -10.68 6.19
C VAL A 118 -8.19 -9.70 6.50
N LEU A 119 -8.53 -8.80 5.58
CA LEU A 119 -9.56 -7.79 5.78
C LEU A 119 -10.96 -8.42 5.96
N SER A 120 -11.22 -9.58 5.34
CA SER A 120 -12.49 -10.29 5.50
C SER A 120 -12.72 -10.84 6.92
N GLN A 121 -11.65 -11.01 7.69
CA GLN A 121 -11.69 -11.56 9.06
C GLN A 121 -11.59 -10.47 10.14
N ILE A 122 -11.46 -9.19 9.78
CA ILE A 122 -11.36 -8.08 10.73
C ILE A 122 -12.74 -7.78 11.34
N ASP A 123 -12.82 -7.81 12.67
CA ASP A 123 -13.93 -7.25 13.40
C ASP A 123 -13.79 -5.72 13.47
N THR A 124 -14.64 -5.02 12.74
CA THR A 124 -14.63 -3.55 12.65
C THR A 124 -15.05 -2.86 13.95
N ASN A 125 -15.65 -3.57 14.90
CA ASN A 125 -16.05 -3.04 16.21
C ASN A 125 -14.90 -3.13 17.24
N ALA A 126 -13.97 -4.04 17.03
CA ALA A 126 -12.82 -4.20 17.93
C ALA A 126 -11.80 -3.08 17.71
N ARG A 127 -11.25 -2.54 18.82
CA ARG A 127 -10.29 -1.44 18.81
C ARG A 127 -8.92 -1.89 19.30
N HIS A 128 -8.40 -2.94 18.68
CA HIS A 128 -7.07 -3.48 18.96
C HIS A 128 -6.51 -4.13 17.68
N PRO A 129 -5.20 -4.30 17.60
CA PRO A 129 -4.58 -4.99 16.46
C PRO A 129 -5.08 -6.44 16.34
N GLN A 130 -5.51 -6.82 15.14
CA GLN A 130 -5.99 -8.15 14.82
C GLN A 130 -5.11 -8.81 13.74
N ALA A 131 -4.42 -8.00 12.95
CA ALA A 131 -3.51 -8.48 11.93
C ALA A 131 -2.17 -7.75 12.00
N LEU A 132 -1.08 -8.50 11.81
CA LEU A 132 0.28 -7.99 11.68
C LEU A 132 0.86 -8.43 10.35
N VAL A 133 1.30 -7.47 9.55
CA VAL A 133 2.01 -7.68 8.30
C VAL A 133 3.44 -7.19 8.45
N LEU A 134 4.41 -8.03 8.14
CA LEU A 134 5.82 -7.66 8.18
C LEU A 134 6.37 -7.46 6.77
N ALA A 135 7.06 -6.36 6.57
CA ALA A 135 7.74 -6.01 5.33
C ALA A 135 9.25 -5.75 5.61
N PRO A 136 10.15 -6.14 4.71
CA PRO A 136 11.59 -6.03 4.94
C PRO A 136 12.12 -4.59 4.93
N THR A 137 11.41 -3.66 4.27
CA THR A 137 11.82 -2.25 4.18
C THR A 137 10.67 -1.31 4.51
N ARG A 138 11.01 -0.09 4.91
CA ARG A 138 10.07 0.99 5.18
C ARG A 138 9.17 1.29 3.98
N GLU A 139 9.76 1.40 2.80
CA GLU A 139 9.07 1.73 1.55
C GLU A 139 8.02 0.65 1.23
N LEU A 140 8.40 -0.62 1.39
CA LEU A 140 7.46 -1.73 1.17
C LEU A 140 6.36 -1.76 2.24
N ALA A 141 6.68 -1.46 3.50
CA ALA A 141 5.67 -1.36 4.56
C ALA A 141 4.63 -0.28 4.25
N LEU A 142 5.07 0.89 3.77
CA LEU A 142 4.17 1.96 3.35
C LEU A 142 3.30 1.55 2.16
N GLN A 143 3.91 0.98 1.11
CA GLN A 143 3.19 0.50 -0.08
C GLN A 143 2.13 -0.56 0.26
N VAL A 144 2.46 -1.48 1.15
CA VAL A 144 1.52 -2.50 1.62
C VAL A 144 0.41 -1.88 2.46
N ALA A 145 0.74 -0.95 3.37
CA ALA A 145 -0.25 -0.24 4.18
C ALA A 145 -1.24 0.56 3.30
N ASP A 146 -0.76 1.26 2.28
CA ASP A 146 -1.59 1.99 1.32
C ASP A 146 -2.53 1.05 0.55
N SER A 147 -2.02 -0.12 0.15
CA SER A 147 -2.85 -1.14 -0.51
C SER A 147 -3.95 -1.67 0.42
N PHE A 148 -3.63 -1.97 1.68
CA PHE A 148 -4.63 -2.35 2.68
C PHE A 148 -5.66 -1.26 2.91
N GLN A 149 -5.22 0.00 3.05
CA GLN A 149 -6.09 1.15 3.27
C GLN A 149 -7.04 1.39 2.09
N SER A 150 -6.59 1.15 0.86
CA SER A 150 -7.41 1.26 -0.34
C SER A 150 -8.61 0.31 -0.29
N PHE A 151 -8.42 -0.95 0.06
CA PHE A 151 -9.52 -1.92 0.23
C PHE A 151 -10.35 -1.61 1.50
N ALA A 152 -9.69 -1.31 2.62
CA ALA A 152 -10.32 -1.05 3.91
C ALA A 152 -11.28 0.15 3.86
N SER A 153 -10.99 1.17 3.04
CA SER A 153 -11.83 2.36 2.87
C SER A 153 -13.26 2.04 2.40
N HIS A 154 -13.47 0.87 1.81
CA HIS A 154 -14.77 0.39 1.33
C HIS A 154 -15.42 -0.66 2.22
N LEU A 155 -14.75 -1.07 3.31
CA LEU A 155 -15.21 -2.14 4.23
C LEU A 155 -15.76 -1.62 5.56
N GLY A 156 -15.79 -0.30 5.74
CA GLY A 156 -16.21 0.33 6.97
C GLY A 156 -15.03 0.91 7.76
N ARG A 157 -15.12 0.86 9.09
CA ARG A 157 -14.12 1.49 9.95
C ARG A 157 -12.97 0.53 10.26
N ILE A 158 -12.03 0.42 9.35
CA ILE A 158 -10.78 -0.32 9.55
C ILE A 158 -9.61 0.68 9.47
N ASP A 159 -8.84 0.78 10.54
CA ASP A 159 -7.65 1.62 10.63
C ASP A 159 -6.40 0.77 10.36
N VAL A 160 -5.63 1.12 9.34
CA VAL A 160 -4.36 0.51 8.99
C VAL A 160 -3.23 1.41 9.46
N LEU A 161 -2.30 0.89 10.25
CA LEU A 161 -1.20 1.65 10.84
C LEU A 161 0.14 1.13 10.36
N PRO A 162 0.90 1.90 9.57
CA PRO A 162 2.29 1.59 9.29
C PRO A 162 3.18 1.91 10.49
N ILE A 163 4.08 0.98 10.86
CA ILE A 163 5.07 1.12 11.94
C ILE A 163 6.45 0.78 11.40
N TYR A 164 7.36 1.76 11.41
CA TYR A 164 8.72 1.60 10.87
C TYR A 164 9.73 2.52 11.55
N GLY A 165 11.00 2.17 11.44
CA GLY A 165 12.09 2.97 11.99
C GLY A 165 12.20 4.35 11.35
N GLY A 166 12.57 5.36 12.17
CA GLY A 166 12.70 6.76 11.73
C GLY A 166 11.42 7.60 11.76
N GLN A 167 10.27 7.01 12.06
CA GLN A 167 9.04 7.76 12.34
C GLN A 167 8.99 8.14 13.83
N ALA A 168 8.45 9.33 14.14
CA ALA A 168 8.30 9.76 15.52
C ALA A 168 7.43 8.76 16.32
N TYR A 169 7.96 8.28 17.44
CA TYR A 169 7.30 7.28 18.30
C TYR A 169 5.89 7.69 18.74
N GLY A 170 5.69 8.99 19.02
CA GLY A 170 4.39 9.53 19.43
C GLY A 170 3.30 9.35 18.39
N ILE A 171 3.63 9.41 17.09
CA ILE A 171 2.68 9.20 15.98
C ILE A 171 2.23 7.74 15.97
N GLN A 172 3.17 6.80 16.08
CA GLN A 172 2.88 5.36 16.10
C GLN A 172 2.03 4.99 17.31
N LEU A 173 2.41 5.48 18.49
CA LEU A 173 1.67 5.23 19.73
C LEU A 173 0.25 5.82 19.69
N SER A 174 0.09 6.99 19.09
CA SER A 174 -1.22 7.61 18.89
C SER A 174 -2.10 6.77 17.97
N GLY A 175 -1.54 6.20 16.90
CA GLY A 175 -2.25 5.27 16.00
C GLY A 175 -2.73 4.02 16.71
N LEU A 176 -1.88 3.40 17.52
CA LEU A 176 -2.22 2.23 18.33
C LEU A 176 -3.33 2.55 19.34
N ARG A 177 -3.25 3.70 20.01
CA ARG A 177 -4.29 4.15 20.98
C ARG A 177 -5.63 4.44 20.31
N ARG A 178 -5.66 4.84 19.05
CA ARG A 178 -6.91 4.99 18.28
C ARG A 178 -7.58 3.65 17.98
N GLY A 179 -6.86 2.55 18.13
CA GLY A 179 -7.38 1.19 17.95
C GLY A 179 -7.25 0.68 16.52
N ALA A 180 -6.07 0.90 15.90
CA ALA A 180 -5.77 0.32 14.60
C ALA A 180 -5.89 -1.20 14.63
N GLN A 181 -6.62 -1.77 13.68
CA GLN A 181 -6.85 -3.21 13.57
C GLN A 181 -5.76 -3.92 12.75
N VAL A 182 -5.18 -3.24 11.78
CA VAL A 182 -4.11 -3.81 10.93
C VAL A 182 -2.83 -3.03 11.17
N ILE A 183 -1.77 -3.73 11.53
CA ILE A 183 -0.42 -3.18 11.66
C ILE A 183 0.42 -3.67 10.49
N VAL A 184 1.09 -2.75 9.80
CA VAL A 184 2.06 -3.08 8.76
C VAL A 184 3.41 -2.53 9.21
N GLY A 185 4.38 -3.40 9.48
CA GLY A 185 5.62 -2.96 10.09
C GLY A 185 6.88 -3.55 9.48
N THR A 186 8.02 -2.92 9.80
CA THR A 186 9.35 -3.49 9.59
C THR A 186 9.86 -4.13 10.89
N PRO A 187 10.69 -5.17 10.81
CA PRO A 187 11.39 -5.73 11.95
C PRO A 187 12.28 -4.71 12.66
#